data_c907bd32497b67261ec3bc4f6cda5df2
#
_entry.id   c907bd32497b67261ec3bc4f6cda5df2
#
_cell.length_a   1.000
_cell.length_b   1.000
_cell.length_c   1.000
_cell.angle_alpha   90.00
_cell.angle_beta   90.00
_cell.angle_gamma   90.00
#
_symmetry.space_group_name_H-M   'P 1'
#
loop_
_entity.id
_entity.type
_entity.pdbx_description
1 polymer ?
#
loop_
_entity_poly.entity_id
_entity_poly.type
_entity_poly.pdbx_seq_one_letter_code
_entity_poly.pdbx_strand_id
1 'polypeptide(L)'
;MSLFRKKNVENMLKASAQGAGLKKALGALDLTFLGIGAIIGTGIFVLTGTGAVQAGPALMVSFLIAAVACCFAALSYAEFASTIPVAGSIYTYSYATLGELIAWIIGWDLMLEYGLASSAVSVGWSGYLQSLLGGFGVHLPAALTAAPGAVPGVHTLFNLPAFLVMMGITALLAIGVRESTRINNIMVAIKVTVVLLVIAVGAFHVKPENWHPFMPNGWNGVFGAAAVMFFAFIGFDAVSSAAEEVKNPKRDLPAGIIASLAVCAVLYVAVAAVVTGIVPSAQFANIGHPVSYALQVAGQPWVAGFIDLGAVLGMLTVILVMSYGQTRIIYAMSRDGLLPAKLSKVHPRFATPFFTTWLVGIFFGLIGALVPLNVLAELINIGTLAAFSMVSIAVLVLRKTHPHLPRAFRCPGVPVVPVLAVASCLFLMLNLARVTWIAFIVWLVIGMAIYFGYSRRHSRLAHQPHEQ
;
A
#
# COMPACT_ATOMS: atom_id res chain seq x y z
N MET A 1 8.77 -2.11 34.85
CA MET A 1 7.59 -2.03 33.95
C MET A 1 7.87 -2.85 32.69
N SER A 2 7.05 -3.89 32.41
CA SER A 2 7.25 -4.79 31.26
C SER A 2 7.09 -4.05 29.93
N LEU A 3 8.03 -4.22 29.00
CA LEU A 3 7.98 -3.67 27.64
C LEU A 3 7.01 -4.46 26.73
N PHE A 4 6.64 -5.67 27.15
CA PHE A 4 5.82 -6.62 26.37
C PHE A 4 4.44 -6.81 27.00
N ARG A 5 3.80 -5.72 27.45
CA ARG A 5 2.41 -5.77 27.90
C ARG A 5 1.51 -6.14 26.73
N LYS A 6 0.54 -7.02 26.96
CA LYS A 6 -0.35 -7.52 25.94
C LYS A 6 -1.79 -7.11 26.21
N LYS A 7 -2.54 -6.80 25.16
CA LYS A 7 -3.99 -6.70 25.25
C LYS A 7 -4.58 -8.13 25.36
N ASN A 8 -5.61 -8.26 26.18
CA ASN A 8 -6.31 -9.55 26.30
C ASN A 8 -7.11 -9.82 25.03
N VAL A 9 -6.78 -10.91 24.32
CA VAL A 9 -7.41 -11.33 23.07
C VAL A 9 -8.91 -11.58 23.25
N GLU A 10 -9.31 -12.21 24.37
CA GLU A 10 -10.73 -12.50 24.65
C GLU A 10 -11.53 -11.21 24.84
N ASN A 11 -10.97 -10.22 25.55
CA ASN A 11 -11.63 -8.92 25.73
C ASN A 11 -11.75 -8.17 24.39
N MET A 12 -10.77 -8.29 23.51
CA MET A 12 -10.83 -7.71 22.17
C MET A 12 -11.92 -8.37 21.30
N LEU A 13 -12.00 -9.70 21.32
CA LEU A 13 -13.04 -10.45 20.61
C LEU A 13 -14.44 -10.15 21.17
N LYS A 14 -14.59 -10.04 22.49
CA LYS A 14 -15.86 -9.63 23.14
C LYS A 14 -16.23 -8.20 22.77
N ALA A 15 -15.29 -7.27 22.78
CA ALA A 15 -15.52 -5.88 22.39
C ALA A 15 -15.89 -5.74 20.91
N SER A 16 -15.29 -6.53 20.03
CA SER A 16 -15.66 -6.61 18.61
C SER A 16 -17.06 -7.23 18.42
N ALA A 17 -17.41 -8.22 19.22
CA ALA A 17 -18.74 -8.85 19.17
C ALA A 17 -19.84 -7.95 19.74
N GLN A 18 -19.50 -7.09 20.72
CA GLN A 18 -20.41 -6.12 21.36
C GLN A 18 -20.34 -4.74 20.73
N GLY A 19 -19.32 -4.48 19.90
CA GLY A 19 -19.11 -3.22 19.20
C GLY A 19 -20.28 -2.87 18.30
N ALA A 20 -20.71 -1.62 18.36
CA ALA A 20 -21.87 -1.09 17.69
C ALA A 20 -21.96 -1.51 16.22
N GLY A 21 -22.79 -2.49 15.97
CA GLY A 21 -23.57 -2.78 14.80
C GLY A 21 -23.08 -2.36 13.42
N LEU A 22 -21.79 -2.58 13.06
CA LEU A 22 -21.43 -2.53 11.65
C LEU A 22 -22.17 -3.65 10.93
N LYS A 23 -22.92 -3.30 9.90
CA LYS A 23 -23.72 -4.26 9.14
C LYS A 23 -22.76 -5.24 8.44
N LYS A 24 -22.84 -6.52 8.80
CA LYS A 24 -22.09 -7.59 8.12
C LYS A 24 -22.67 -7.78 6.71
N ALA A 25 -22.09 -7.08 5.74
CA ALA A 25 -22.58 -7.03 4.37
C ALA A 25 -21.59 -7.66 3.36
N LEU A 26 -20.29 -7.65 3.66
CA LEU A 26 -19.24 -8.02 2.72
C LEU A 26 -19.06 -9.53 2.60
N GLY A 27 -19.03 -10.04 1.37
CA GLY A 27 -18.67 -11.41 1.02
C GLY A 27 -17.26 -11.51 0.41
N ALA A 28 -16.84 -12.72 0.03
CA ALA A 28 -15.51 -12.97 -0.55
C ALA A 28 -15.26 -12.16 -1.83
N LEU A 29 -16.26 -11.99 -2.70
CA LEU A 29 -16.13 -11.18 -3.91
C LEU A 29 -15.95 -9.69 -3.59
N ASP A 30 -16.72 -9.15 -2.66
CA ASP A 30 -16.58 -7.74 -2.25
C ASP A 30 -15.18 -7.48 -1.68
N LEU A 31 -14.66 -8.42 -0.90
CA LEU A 31 -13.31 -8.34 -0.34
C LEU A 31 -12.23 -8.48 -1.42
N THR A 32 -12.45 -9.33 -2.43
CA THR A 32 -11.55 -9.43 -3.58
C THR A 32 -11.52 -8.11 -4.35
N PHE A 33 -12.67 -7.51 -4.61
CA PHE A 33 -12.76 -6.18 -5.25
C PHE A 33 -12.11 -5.11 -4.37
N LEU A 34 -12.33 -5.14 -3.06
CA LEU A 34 -11.67 -4.20 -2.13
C LEU A 34 -10.14 -4.33 -2.22
N GLY A 35 -9.62 -5.55 -2.22
CA GLY A 35 -8.18 -5.81 -2.37
C GLY A 35 -7.65 -5.35 -3.72
N ILE A 36 -8.30 -5.70 -4.84
CA ILE A 36 -7.92 -5.23 -6.18
C ILE A 36 -7.94 -3.71 -6.23
N GLY A 37 -8.95 -3.07 -5.64
CA GLY A 37 -9.08 -1.62 -5.57
C GLY A 37 -7.94 -0.94 -4.82
N ALA A 38 -7.45 -1.55 -3.76
CA ALA A 38 -6.31 -1.06 -2.99
C ALA A 38 -4.96 -1.32 -3.68
N ILE A 39 -4.82 -2.47 -4.37
CA ILE A 39 -3.58 -2.90 -5.01
C ILE A 39 -3.36 -2.15 -6.35
N ILE A 40 -4.38 -2.08 -7.24
CA ILE A 40 -4.22 -1.45 -8.55
C ILE A 40 -4.16 0.08 -8.39
N GLY A 41 -2.96 0.63 -8.50
CA GLY A 41 -2.67 2.05 -8.37
C GLY A 41 -1.40 2.45 -9.12
N THR A 42 -0.64 3.35 -8.55
CA THR A 42 0.62 3.87 -9.13
C THR A 42 1.65 2.77 -9.42
N GLY A 43 1.62 1.65 -8.71
CA GLY A 43 2.53 0.53 -8.94
C GLY A 43 2.51 0.03 -10.37
N ILE A 44 1.33 -0.33 -10.88
CA ILE A 44 1.20 -0.81 -12.27
C ILE A 44 1.20 0.33 -13.28
N PHE A 45 0.55 1.45 -12.98
CA PHE A 45 0.41 2.53 -13.95
C PHE A 45 1.69 3.35 -14.12
N VAL A 46 2.53 3.53 -13.10
CA VAL A 46 3.69 4.43 -13.15
C VAL A 46 5.01 3.70 -12.93
N LEU A 47 5.13 2.87 -11.88
CA LEU A 47 6.40 2.21 -11.57
C LEU A 47 6.79 1.14 -12.60
N THR A 48 5.87 0.67 -13.42
CA THR A 48 6.16 -0.18 -14.59
C THR A 48 7.20 0.46 -15.51
N GLY A 49 7.17 1.79 -15.70
CA GLY A 49 8.19 2.50 -16.46
C GLY A 49 9.56 2.46 -15.80
N THR A 50 9.64 2.76 -14.51
CA THR A 50 10.88 2.69 -13.72
C THR A 50 11.45 1.28 -13.73
N GLY A 51 10.60 0.28 -13.50
CA GLY A 51 11.00 -1.13 -13.52
C GLY A 51 11.46 -1.59 -14.91
N ALA A 52 10.84 -1.10 -15.99
CA ALA A 52 11.25 -1.40 -17.35
C ALA A 52 12.66 -0.86 -17.67
N VAL A 53 12.98 0.35 -17.22
CA VAL A 53 14.34 0.91 -17.36
C VAL A 53 15.36 0.05 -16.60
N GLN A 54 15.00 -0.43 -15.42
CA GLN A 54 15.91 -1.17 -14.54
C GLN A 54 16.10 -2.63 -14.95
N ALA A 55 15.02 -3.37 -15.25
CA ALA A 55 15.04 -4.80 -15.56
C ALA A 55 14.97 -5.11 -17.06
N GLY A 56 14.62 -4.12 -17.87
CA GLY A 56 14.26 -4.39 -19.27
C GLY A 56 12.96 -5.21 -19.38
N PRO A 57 12.83 -6.02 -20.44
CA PRO A 57 11.71 -6.94 -20.60
C PRO A 57 11.55 -7.95 -19.47
N ALA A 58 12.65 -8.29 -18.77
CA ALA A 58 12.63 -9.14 -17.59
C ALA A 58 11.87 -8.53 -16.38
N LEU A 59 11.28 -7.34 -16.54
CA LEU A 59 10.32 -6.77 -15.59
C LEU A 59 9.18 -7.76 -15.27
N MET A 60 8.79 -8.60 -16.23
CA MET A 60 7.84 -9.70 -15.98
C MET A 60 8.30 -10.62 -14.86
N VAL A 61 9.59 -10.97 -14.85
CA VAL A 61 10.21 -11.82 -13.82
C VAL A 61 10.27 -11.07 -12.50
N SER A 62 10.56 -9.76 -12.53
CA SER A 62 10.57 -8.91 -11.33
C SER A 62 9.20 -8.88 -10.65
N PHE A 63 8.12 -8.74 -11.41
CA PHE A 63 6.76 -8.83 -10.87
C PHE A 63 6.43 -10.22 -10.30
N LEU A 64 6.89 -11.30 -10.93
CA LEU A 64 6.71 -12.65 -10.40
C LEU A 64 7.46 -12.85 -9.07
N ILE A 65 8.69 -12.38 -8.97
CA ILE A 65 9.47 -12.45 -7.72
C ILE A 65 8.76 -11.67 -6.60
N ALA A 66 8.32 -10.45 -6.88
CA ALA A 66 7.56 -9.64 -5.93
C ALA A 66 6.24 -10.31 -5.53
N ALA A 67 5.49 -10.86 -6.49
CA ALA A 67 4.24 -11.58 -6.24
C ALA A 67 4.44 -12.81 -5.37
N VAL A 68 5.49 -13.58 -5.57
CA VAL A 68 5.83 -14.77 -4.75
C VAL A 68 6.14 -14.35 -3.32
N ALA A 69 6.93 -13.30 -3.12
CA ALA A 69 7.21 -12.76 -1.78
C ALA A 69 5.91 -12.30 -1.09
N CYS A 70 5.05 -11.58 -1.81
CA CYS A 70 3.73 -11.17 -1.32
C CYS A 70 2.83 -12.36 -1.01
N CYS A 71 2.87 -13.42 -1.82
CA CYS A 71 2.05 -14.62 -1.60
C CYS A 71 2.39 -15.30 -0.26
N PHE A 72 3.67 -15.48 0.05
CA PHE A 72 4.09 -16.03 1.34
C PHE A 72 3.67 -15.14 2.51
N ALA A 73 3.82 -13.83 2.39
CA ALA A 73 3.37 -12.87 3.40
C ALA A 73 1.85 -12.88 3.54
N ALA A 74 1.10 -12.89 2.43
CA ALA A 74 -0.35 -12.89 2.40
C ALA A 74 -0.97 -14.14 3.05
N LEU A 75 -0.35 -15.33 2.89
CA LEU A 75 -0.78 -16.55 3.56
C LEU A 75 -0.63 -16.45 5.09
N SER A 76 0.47 -15.89 5.57
CA SER A 76 0.66 -15.61 6.99
C SER A 76 -0.36 -14.59 7.49
N TYR A 77 -0.56 -13.52 6.72
CA TYR A 77 -1.51 -12.45 7.02
C TYR A 77 -2.96 -12.97 7.09
N ALA A 78 -3.35 -13.83 6.14
CA ALA A 78 -4.68 -14.43 6.08
C ALA A 78 -4.98 -15.30 7.31
N GLU A 79 -4.01 -16.07 7.83
CA GLU A 79 -4.16 -16.80 9.10
C GLU A 79 -4.41 -15.83 10.25
N PHE A 80 -3.62 -14.77 10.31
CA PHE A 80 -3.71 -13.79 11.39
C PHE A 80 -5.06 -13.07 11.39
N ALA A 81 -5.48 -12.53 10.24
CA ALA A 81 -6.74 -11.80 10.07
C ALA A 81 -7.98 -12.68 10.34
N SER A 82 -7.93 -13.97 9.96
CA SER A 82 -9.04 -14.89 10.22
C SER A 82 -9.11 -15.42 11.66
N THR A 83 -7.98 -15.38 12.38
CA THR A 83 -7.91 -15.82 13.79
C THR A 83 -8.42 -14.76 14.74
N ILE A 84 -8.09 -13.48 14.47
CA ILE A 84 -8.49 -12.32 15.29
C ILE A 84 -9.17 -11.30 14.37
N PRO A 85 -10.45 -11.51 13.98
CA PRO A 85 -11.15 -10.64 13.04
C PRO A 85 -11.64 -9.35 13.73
N VAL A 86 -10.71 -8.47 14.08
CA VAL A 86 -10.94 -7.17 14.71
C VAL A 86 -10.44 -6.08 13.79
N ALA A 87 -11.19 -5.01 13.60
CA ALA A 87 -10.72 -3.84 12.88
C ALA A 87 -9.56 -3.18 13.61
N GLY A 88 -8.53 -2.79 12.90
CA GLY A 88 -7.37 -2.11 13.49
C GLY A 88 -6.03 -2.59 12.96
N SER A 89 -6.04 -3.42 11.92
CA SER A 89 -4.83 -3.82 11.19
C SER A 89 -3.80 -4.59 12.04
N ILE A 90 -2.64 -4.81 11.48
CA ILE A 90 -1.47 -5.47 12.11
C ILE A 90 -1.12 -4.87 13.49
N TYR A 91 -1.29 -3.56 13.66
CA TYR A 91 -1.02 -2.88 14.94
C TYR A 91 -1.79 -3.52 16.10
N THR A 92 -3.10 -3.66 15.95
CA THR A 92 -3.97 -4.21 17.01
C THR A 92 -3.66 -5.68 17.29
N TYR A 93 -3.39 -6.45 16.25
CA TYR A 93 -3.02 -7.86 16.38
C TYR A 93 -1.67 -8.05 17.08
N SER A 94 -0.69 -7.25 16.72
CA SER A 94 0.64 -7.30 17.33
C SER A 94 0.61 -6.89 18.80
N TYR A 95 -0.27 -5.97 19.16
CA TYR A 95 -0.45 -5.56 20.54
C TYR A 95 -0.97 -6.71 21.42
N ALA A 96 -1.84 -7.55 20.88
CA ALA A 96 -2.36 -8.71 21.57
C ALA A 96 -1.36 -9.88 21.66
N THR A 97 -0.51 -10.03 20.65
CA THR A 97 0.35 -11.22 20.50
C THR A 97 1.80 -10.98 20.90
N LEU A 98 2.42 -9.94 20.39
CA LEU A 98 3.85 -9.63 20.56
C LEU A 98 4.11 -8.59 21.67
N GLY A 99 3.09 -7.84 22.04
CA GLY A 99 3.14 -6.85 23.12
C GLY A 99 3.36 -5.42 22.64
N GLU A 100 3.33 -4.49 23.59
CA GLU A 100 3.25 -3.04 23.38
C GLU A 100 4.38 -2.47 22.53
N LEU A 101 5.63 -2.85 22.81
CA LEU A 101 6.78 -2.33 22.08
C LEU A 101 6.74 -2.70 20.60
N ILE A 102 6.44 -3.96 20.31
CA ILE A 102 6.37 -4.43 18.91
C ILE A 102 5.16 -3.79 18.20
N ALA A 103 4.03 -3.69 18.89
CA ALA A 103 2.86 -2.99 18.35
C ALA A 103 3.17 -1.52 18.07
N TRP A 104 3.92 -0.84 18.93
CA TRP A 104 4.38 0.52 18.69
C TRP A 104 5.23 0.62 17.42
N ILE A 105 6.24 -0.26 17.27
CA ILE A 105 7.11 -0.26 16.09
C ILE A 105 6.28 -0.44 14.82
N ILE A 106 5.38 -1.42 14.81
CA ILE A 106 4.51 -1.69 13.67
C ILE A 106 3.56 -0.52 13.41
N GLY A 107 2.92 0.05 14.44
CA GLY A 107 2.04 1.20 14.29
C GLY A 107 2.77 2.44 13.78
N TRP A 108 4.00 2.67 14.25
CA TRP A 108 4.87 3.74 13.80
C TRP A 108 5.27 3.58 12.34
N ASP A 109 5.55 2.35 11.92
CA ASP A 109 5.88 2.00 10.55
C ASP A 109 4.66 2.14 9.61
N LEU A 110 3.49 1.64 10.04
CA LEU A 110 2.25 1.80 9.28
C LEU A 110 1.85 3.27 9.07
N MET A 111 2.16 4.17 10.02
CA MET A 111 1.93 5.60 9.81
C MET A 111 2.77 6.14 8.65
N LEU A 112 4.02 5.68 8.53
CA LEU A 112 4.87 6.04 7.39
C LEU A 112 4.34 5.42 6.11
N GLU A 113 4.07 4.12 6.13
CA GLU A 113 3.61 3.34 4.98
C GLU A 113 2.36 3.96 4.33
N TYR A 114 1.28 4.12 5.08
CA TYR A 114 0.02 4.66 4.53
C TYR A 114 0.15 6.12 4.09
N GLY A 115 0.91 6.93 4.83
CA GLY A 115 1.14 8.33 4.47
C GLY A 115 1.96 8.48 3.21
N LEU A 116 3.09 7.77 3.11
CA LEU A 116 3.91 7.79 1.91
C LEU A 116 3.20 7.13 0.73
N ALA A 117 2.36 6.10 0.96
CA ALA A 117 1.58 5.49 -0.11
C ALA A 117 0.60 6.48 -0.72
N SER A 118 -0.12 7.27 0.09
CA SER A 118 -0.98 8.34 -0.43
C SER A 118 -0.18 9.41 -1.18
N SER A 119 1.01 9.78 -0.69
CA SER A 119 1.93 10.71 -1.37
C SER A 119 2.39 10.15 -2.72
N ALA A 120 2.86 8.91 -2.76
CA ALA A 120 3.35 8.27 -3.99
C ALA A 120 2.24 8.14 -5.04
N VAL A 121 1.03 7.76 -4.62
CA VAL A 121 -0.12 7.67 -5.54
C VAL A 121 -0.53 9.05 -6.05
N SER A 122 -0.44 10.11 -5.24
CA SER A 122 -0.71 11.48 -5.70
C SER A 122 0.28 11.96 -6.75
N VAL A 123 1.56 11.58 -6.65
CA VAL A 123 2.57 11.85 -7.68
C VAL A 123 2.24 11.13 -8.98
N GLY A 124 1.90 9.85 -8.91
CA GLY A 124 1.47 9.09 -10.09
C GLY A 124 0.20 9.66 -10.72
N TRP A 125 -0.78 10.04 -9.91
CA TRP A 125 -1.99 10.71 -10.33
C TRP A 125 -1.69 12.01 -11.09
N SER A 126 -0.76 12.80 -10.60
CA SER A 126 -0.30 14.03 -11.24
C SER A 126 0.25 13.77 -12.64
N GLY A 127 1.06 12.72 -12.84
CA GLY A 127 1.61 12.37 -14.15
C GLY A 127 0.53 12.04 -15.18
N TYR A 128 -0.47 11.25 -14.79
CA TYR A 128 -1.61 10.90 -15.65
C TYR A 128 -2.54 12.08 -15.90
N LEU A 129 -2.78 12.93 -14.91
CA LEU A 129 -3.53 14.16 -15.10
C LEU A 129 -2.85 15.07 -16.12
N GLN A 130 -1.53 15.24 -16.03
CA GLN A 130 -0.76 16.06 -16.96
C GLN A 130 -0.80 15.50 -18.39
N SER A 131 -0.74 14.16 -18.54
CA SER A 131 -0.92 13.49 -19.84
C SER A 131 -2.30 13.77 -20.43
N LEU A 132 -3.34 13.63 -19.60
CA LEU A 132 -4.72 13.88 -20.00
C LEU A 132 -4.94 15.35 -20.42
N LEU A 133 -4.43 16.30 -19.62
CA LEU A 133 -4.51 17.73 -19.95
C LEU A 133 -3.72 18.08 -21.20
N GLY A 134 -2.55 17.47 -21.40
CA GLY A 134 -1.72 17.62 -22.60
C GLY A 134 -2.46 17.18 -23.88
N GLY A 135 -3.29 16.14 -23.78
CA GLY A 135 -4.18 15.71 -24.87
C GLY A 135 -5.20 16.77 -25.30
N PHE A 136 -5.55 17.70 -24.40
CA PHE A 136 -6.41 18.87 -24.68
C PHE A 136 -5.61 20.15 -24.95
N GLY A 137 -4.28 20.06 -25.09
CA GLY A 137 -3.41 21.22 -25.34
C GLY A 137 -3.14 22.08 -24.09
N VAL A 138 -3.49 21.60 -22.89
CA VAL A 138 -3.26 22.33 -21.63
C VAL A 138 -1.97 21.83 -21.00
N HIS A 139 -0.98 22.70 -20.88
CA HIS A 139 0.32 22.41 -20.28
C HIS A 139 0.56 23.25 -19.03
N LEU A 140 0.94 22.61 -17.93
CA LEU A 140 1.32 23.30 -16.69
C LEU A 140 2.74 23.86 -16.83
N PRO A 141 3.06 24.98 -16.13
CA PRO A 141 4.44 25.46 -16.02
C PRO A 141 5.37 24.37 -15.47
N ALA A 142 6.52 24.17 -16.11
CA ALA A 142 7.46 23.10 -15.74
C ALA A 142 7.83 23.09 -14.25
N ALA A 143 7.97 24.27 -13.64
CA ALA A 143 8.25 24.43 -12.21
C ALA A 143 7.21 23.76 -11.29
N LEU A 144 5.98 23.53 -11.75
CA LEU A 144 4.85 23.03 -10.97
C LEU A 144 4.44 21.60 -11.32
N THR A 145 5.20 20.91 -12.18
CA THR A 145 4.82 19.61 -12.72
C THR A 145 5.36 18.42 -11.91
N ALA A 146 6.46 18.59 -11.20
CA ALA A 146 7.13 17.51 -10.47
C ALA A 146 7.93 18.03 -9.26
N ALA A 147 8.37 17.11 -8.41
CA ALA A 147 9.26 17.41 -7.30
C ALA A 147 10.62 17.94 -7.78
N PRO A 148 11.37 18.69 -6.93
CA PRO A 148 12.70 19.18 -7.28
C PRO A 148 13.63 18.04 -7.73
N GLY A 149 14.28 18.22 -8.89
CA GLY A 149 15.22 17.23 -9.43
C GLY A 149 14.61 15.93 -9.91
N ALA A 150 13.29 15.79 -9.95
CA ALA A 150 12.62 14.59 -10.41
C ALA A 150 12.76 14.35 -11.92
N VAL A 151 12.94 15.42 -12.70
CA VAL A 151 13.11 15.35 -14.17
C VAL A 151 14.46 15.95 -14.53
N PRO A 152 15.44 15.16 -15.03
CA PRO A 152 16.73 15.66 -15.43
C PRO A 152 16.63 16.75 -16.51
N GLY A 153 17.39 17.84 -16.35
CA GLY A 153 17.40 18.94 -17.31
C GLY A 153 16.19 19.88 -17.31
N VAL A 154 15.19 19.61 -16.47
CA VAL A 154 14.00 20.45 -16.29
C VAL A 154 14.01 21.05 -14.88
N HIS A 155 13.81 22.37 -14.77
CA HIS A 155 13.74 23.05 -13.49
C HIS A 155 12.36 22.85 -12.86
N THR A 156 12.20 21.76 -12.11
CA THR A 156 11.00 21.47 -11.33
C THR A 156 11.19 21.88 -9.88
N LEU A 157 10.15 22.42 -9.24
CA LEU A 157 10.19 22.92 -7.87
C LEU A 157 9.15 22.29 -6.96
N PHE A 158 7.96 22.04 -7.49
CA PHE A 158 6.82 21.61 -6.69
C PHE A 158 5.80 20.88 -7.56
N ASN A 159 5.35 19.72 -7.12
CA ASN A 159 4.30 19.00 -7.83
C ASN A 159 2.92 19.49 -7.36
N LEU A 160 2.44 20.57 -7.99
CA LEU A 160 1.20 21.23 -7.60
C LEU A 160 -0.04 20.32 -7.74
N PRO A 161 -0.23 19.56 -8.85
CA PRO A 161 -1.38 18.65 -8.95
C PRO A 161 -1.39 17.58 -7.85
N ALA A 162 -0.23 17.00 -7.50
CA ALA A 162 -0.13 16.02 -6.43
C ALA A 162 -0.54 16.62 -5.07
N PHE A 163 -0.12 17.84 -4.78
CA PHE A 163 -0.52 18.55 -3.56
C PHE A 163 -2.02 18.83 -3.54
N LEU A 164 -2.57 19.34 -4.63
CA LEU A 164 -3.99 19.72 -4.71
C LEU A 164 -4.93 18.50 -4.57
N VAL A 165 -4.60 17.37 -5.19
CA VAL A 165 -5.42 16.16 -5.03
C VAL A 165 -5.38 15.66 -3.59
N MET A 166 -4.22 15.70 -2.93
CA MET A 166 -4.10 15.36 -1.51
C MET A 166 -4.94 16.28 -0.64
N MET A 167 -4.95 17.59 -0.89
CA MET A 167 -5.79 18.55 -0.16
C MET A 167 -7.29 18.28 -0.40
N GLY A 168 -7.68 17.98 -1.63
CA GLY A 168 -9.06 17.63 -1.98
C GLY A 168 -9.55 16.38 -1.22
N ILE A 169 -8.76 15.31 -1.25
CA ILE A 169 -9.07 14.07 -0.51
C ILE A 169 -9.08 14.31 1.00
N THR A 170 -8.11 15.09 1.52
CA THR A 170 -8.06 15.45 2.94
C THR A 170 -9.33 16.20 3.36
N ALA A 171 -9.81 17.15 2.56
CA ALA A 171 -11.04 17.88 2.83
C ALA A 171 -12.26 16.93 2.85
N LEU A 172 -12.37 16.00 1.89
CA LEU A 172 -13.44 15.00 1.85
C LEU A 172 -13.43 14.11 3.10
N LEU A 173 -12.27 13.63 3.50
CA LEU A 173 -12.12 12.81 4.71
C LEU A 173 -12.42 13.61 5.99
N ALA A 174 -12.01 14.87 6.06
CA ALA A 174 -12.25 15.74 7.20
C ALA A 174 -13.73 16.00 7.45
N ILE A 175 -14.54 16.18 6.38
CA ILE A 175 -16.00 16.34 6.48
C ILE A 175 -16.75 15.02 6.61
N GLY A 176 -16.05 13.87 6.62
CA GLY A 176 -16.63 12.57 6.90
C GLY A 176 -17.22 11.84 5.70
N VAL A 177 -16.85 12.22 4.48
CA VAL A 177 -17.20 11.47 3.27
C VAL A 177 -16.54 10.10 3.32
N ARG A 178 -17.35 9.05 3.21
CA ARG A 178 -16.91 7.66 3.15
C ARG A 178 -17.24 7.09 1.79
N GLU A 179 -16.30 6.33 1.24
CA GLU A 179 -16.58 5.59 0.03
C GLU A 179 -17.59 4.47 0.33
N SER A 180 -18.64 4.38 -0.48
CA SER A 180 -19.55 3.26 -0.38
C SER A 180 -18.97 2.05 -1.11
N THR A 181 -19.27 0.82 -0.65
CA THR A 181 -18.87 -0.43 -1.32
C THR A 181 -19.26 -0.42 -2.80
N ARG A 182 -20.41 0.17 -3.15
CA ARG A 182 -20.86 0.26 -4.54
C ARG A 182 -19.96 1.16 -5.39
N ILE A 183 -19.55 2.31 -4.86
CA ILE A 183 -18.64 3.24 -5.56
C ILE A 183 -17.28 2.56 -5.73
N ASN A 184 -16.75 1.94 -4.67
CA ASN A 184 -15.51 1.18 -4.74
C ASN A 184 -15.57 0.10 -5.84
N ASN A 185 -16.62 -0.71 -5.88
CA ASN A 185 -16.77 -1.78 -6.87
C ASN A 185 -16.82 -1.23 -8.32
N ILE A 186 -17.49 -0.08 -8.53
CA ILE A 186 -17.50 0.60 -9.83
C ILE A 186 -16.09 1.08 -10.20
N MET A 187 -15.37 1.71 -9.28
CA MET A 187 -14.01 2.19 -9.53
C MET A 187 -13.06 1.02 -9.82
N VAL A 188 -13.20 -0.09 -9.12
CA VAL A 188 -12.41 -1.30 -9.38
C VAL A 188 -12.72 -1.88 -10.76
N ALA A 189 -14.01 -1.94 -11.14
CA ALA A 189 -14.39 -2.37 -12.48
C ALA A 189 -13.76 -1.50 -13.56
N ILE A 190 -13.74 -0.17 -13.38
CA ILE A 190 -13.06 0.77 -14.29
C ILE A 190 -11.57 0.45 -14.38
N LYS A 191 -10.87 0.31 -13.22
CA LYS A 191 -9.43 -0.02 -13.19
C LYS A 191 -9.11 -1.30 -13.94
N VAL A 192 -9.84 -2.37 -13.64
CA VAL A 192 -9.63 -3.68 -14.27
C VAL A 192 -9.91 -3.59 -15.76
N THR A 193 -10.97 -2.91 -16.18
CA THR A 193 -11.29 -2.69 -17.59
C THR A 193 -10.16 -1.95 -18.30
N VAL A 194 -9.63 -0.91 -17.71
CA VAL A 194 -8.50 -0.13 -18.26
C VAL A 194 -7.26 -1.02 -18.42
N VAL A 195 -6.93 -1.83 -17.41
CA VAL A 195 -5.78 -2.75 -17.47
C VAL A 195 -6.00 -3.82 -18.55
N LEU A 196 -7.19 -4.39 -18.64
CA LEU A 196 -7.53 -5.35 -19.68
C LEU A 196 -7.50 -4.72 -21.09
N LEU A 197 -7.90 -3.45 -21.21
CA LEU A 197 -7.82 -2.70 -22.46
C LEU A 197 -6.36 -2.51 -22.91
N VAL A 198 -5.46 -2.18 -21.97
CA VAL A 198 -4.01 -2.11 -22.22
C VAL A 198 -3.50 -3.44 -22.78
N ILE A 199 -3.85 -4.54 -22.12
CA ILE A 199 -3.41 -5.88 -22.52
C ILE A 199 -4.00 -6.25 -23.89
N ALA A 200 -5.31 -6.10 -24.07
CA ALA A 200 -6.01 -6.51 -25.29
C ALA A 200 -5.55 -5.71 -26.52
N VAL A 201 -5.52 -4.38 -26.42
CA VAL A 201 -5.10 -3.52 -27.55
C VAL A 201 -3.60 -3.57 -27.75
N GLY A 202 -2.84 -3.51 -26.66
CA GLY A 202 -1.38 -3.49 -26.69
C GLY A 202 -0.78 -4.78 -27.26
N ALA A 203 -1.39 -5.93 -26.99
CA ALA A 203 -0.90 -7.23 -27.49
C ALA A 203 -0.75 -7.29 -29.01
N PHE A 204 -1.62 -6.58 -29.77
CA PHE A 204 -1.52 -6.52 -31.22
C PHE A 204 -0.37 -5.63 -31.73
N HIS A 205 0.25 -4.84 -30.87
CA HIS A 205 1.32 -3.90 -31.21
C HIS A 205 2.67 -4.32 -30.61
N VAL A 206 2.75 -5.50 -30.00
CA VAL A 206 3.98 -6.06 -29.46
C VAL A 206 4.94 -6.39 -30.61
N LYS A 207 6.18 -5.92 -30.47
CA LYS A 207 7.30 -6.21 -31.34
C LYS A 207 8.28 -7.09 -30.58
N PRO A 208 8.41 -8.39 -30.93
CA PRO A 208 9.30 -9.31 -30.18
C PRO A 208 10.75 -8.86 -30.11
N GLU A 209 11.20 -8.04 -31.06
CA GLU A 209 12.54 -7.47 -31.08
C GLU A 209 12.82 -6.59 -29.86
N ASN A 210 11.78 -5.92 -29.31
CA ASN A 210 11.89 -5.09 -28.12
C ASN A 210 12.20 -5.90 -26.85
N TRP A 211 11.99 -7.23 -26.89
CA TRP A 211 12.36 -8.12 -25.79
C TRP A 211 13.83 -8.59 -25.85
N HIS A 212 14.62 -8.06 -26.75
CA HIS A 212 16.05 -8.35 -26.86
C HIS A 212 16.90 -7.09 -26.68
N PRO A 213 17.89 -7.10 -25.73
CA PRO A 213 18.19 -8.17 -24.77
C PRO A 213 17.13 -8.28 -23.66
N PHE A 214 16.79 -9.52 -23.26
CA PHE A 214 15.74 -9.75 -22.26
C PHE A 214 16.11 -9.20 -20.87
N MET A 215 17.36 -9.30 -20.47
CA MET A 215 17.90 -8.81 -19.19
C MET A 215 19.09 -7.87 -19.44
N PRO A 216 18.88 -6.62 -19.87
CA PRO A 216 19.97 -5.72 -20.23
C PRO A 216 20.92 -5.41 -19.05
N ASN A 217 20.39 -5.38 -17.83
CA ASN A 217 21.15 -5.13 -16.59
C ASN A 217 21.38 -6.41 -15.75
N GLY A 218 21.16 -7.59 -16.34
CA GLY A 218 21.32 -8.88 -15.67
C GLY A 218 20.41 -9.08 -14.46
N TRP A 219 20.76 -10.04 -13.61
CA TRP A 219 19.98 -10.34 -12.41
C TRP A 219 19.92 -9.19 -11.39
N ASN A 220 20.95 -8.35 -11.32
CA ASN A 220 20.93 -7.18 -10.43
C ASN A 220 19.81 -6.21 -10.81
N GLY A 221 19.59 -5.98 -12.12
CA GLY A 221 18.46 -5.19 -12.60
C GLY A 221 17.11 -5.83 -12.26
N VAL A 222 16.99 -7.15 -12.44
CA VAL A 222 15.75 -7.89 -12.14
C VAL A 222 15.42 -7.85 -10.63
N PHE A 223 16.38 -8.10 -9.75
CA PHE A 223 16.16 -8.10 -8.31
C PHE A 223 15.93 -6.70 -7.76
N GLY A 224 16.65 -5.70 -8.26
CA GLY A 224 16.41 -4.31 -7.91
C GLY A 224 15.01 -3.86 -8.34
N ALA A 225 14.60 -4.18 -9.57
CA ALA A 225 13.25 -3.91 -10.03
C ALA A 225 12.19 -4.68 -9.20
N ALA A 226 12.44 -5.94 -8.83
CA ALA A 226 11.52 -6.70 -7.98
C ALA A 226 11.31 -6.02 -6.62
N ALA A 227 12.38 -5.48 -6.01
CA ALA A 227 12.29 -4.74 -4.77
C ALA A 227 11.43 -3.47 -4.90
N VAL A 228 11.51 -2.77 -6.04
CA VAL A 228 10.66 -1.60 -6.32
C VAL A 228 9.24 -2.02 -6.68
N MET A 229 9.08 -3.07 -7.50
CA MET A 229 7.76 -3.57 -7.95
C MET A 229 6.94 -4.20 -6.81
N PHE A 230 7.55 -4.54 -5.69
CA PHE A 230 6.82 -4.95 -4.48
C PHE A 230 5.75 -3.92 -4.08
N PHE A 231 6.04 -2.63 -4.27
CA PHE A 231 5.06 -1.56 -4.07
C PHE A 231 3.73 -1.79 -4.81
N ALA A 232 3.79 -2.37 -6.00
CA ALA A 232 2.61 -2.59 -6.81
C ALA A 232 1.62 -3.60 -6.19
N PHE A 233 2.05 -4.41 -5.24
CA PHE A 233 1.24 -5.41 -4.55
C PHE A 233 0.76 -4.96 -3.17
N ILE A 234 1.23 -3.83 -2.66
CA ILE A 234 0.79 -3.27 -1.37
C ILE A 234 -0.69 -2.94 -1.44
N GLY A 235 -1.44 -3.27 -0.41
CA GLY A 235 -2.88 -3.01 -0.31
C GLY A 235 -3.75 -4.25 -0.08
N PHE A 236 -3.25 -5.47 -0.31
CA PHE A 236 -4.02 -6.68 0.01
C PHE A 236 -4.31 -6.81 1.52
N ASP A 237 -3.47 -6.25 2.36
CA ASP A 237 -3.62 -6.15 3.81
C ASP A 237 -4.81 -5.26 4.21
N ALA A 238 -5.16 -4.27 3.39
CA ALA A 238 -6.32 -3.41 3.61
C ALA A 238 -7.65 -4.19 3.69
N VAL A 239 -7.73 -5.37 3.05
CA VAL A 239 -8.88 -6.28 3.16
C VAL A 239 -9.15 -6.65 4.62
N SER A 240 -8.11 -6.78 5.45
CA SER A 240 -8.26 -7.12 6.87
C SER A 240 -8.89 -6.00 7.69
N SER A 241 -8.79 -4.75 7.24
CA SER A 241 -9.41 -3.61 7.94
C SER A 241 -10.93 -3.66 7.93
N ALA A 242 -11.52 -4.36 6.95
CA ALA A 242 -12.95 -4.58 6.81
C ALA A 242 -13.48 -5.81 7.59
N ALA A 243 -12.66 -6.45 8.41
CA ALA A 243 -12.98 -7.73 9.07
C ALA A 243 -14.29 -7.74 9.86
N GLU A 244 -14.66 -6.61 10.48
CA GLU A 244 -15.89 -6.48 11.27
C GLU A 244 -17.16 -6.39 10.40
N GLU A 245 -17.03 -6.04 9.11
CA GLU A 245 -18.14 -5.91 8.16
C GLU A 245 -18.34 -7.18 7.31
N VAL A 246 -17.53 -8.22 7.52
CA VAL A 246 -17.53 -9.45 6.73
C VAL A 246 -18.58 -10.44 7.27
N LYS A 247 -19.34 -11.06 6.36
CA LYS A 247 -20.36 -12.07 6.70
C LYS A 247 -19.73 -13.31 7.36
N ASN A 248 -18.70 -13.87 6.72
CA ASN A 248 -17.97 -15.05 7.19
C ASN A 248 -16.46 -14.74 7.22
N PRO A 249 -15.96 -13.98 8.23
CA PRO A 249 -14.56 -13.54 8.27
C PRO A 249 -13.56 -14.70 8.13
N LYS A 250 -13.94 -15.83 8.69
CA LYS A 250 -13.10 -17.04 8.71
C LYS A 250 -12.76 -17.60 7.33
N ARG A 251 -13.66 -17.46 6.36
CA ARG A 251 -13.52 -17.96 4.99
C ARG A 251 -13.24 -16.84 4.02
N ASP A 252 -13.99 -15.74 4.16
CA ASP A 252 -14.04 -14.70 3.13
C ASP A 252 -12.81 -13.79 3.17
N LEU A 253 -12.21 -13.53 4.38
CA LEU A 253 -10.98 -12.75 4.49
C LEU A 253 -9.79 -13.42 3.77
N PRO A 254 -9.45 -14.68 4.06
CA PRO A 254 -8.38 -15.37 3.34
C PRO A 254 -8.63 -15.43 1.82
N ALA A 255 -9.87 -15.73 1.43
CA ALA A 255 -10.24 -15.79 0.01
C ALA A 255 -10.05 -14.44 -0.68
N GLY A 256 -10.49 -13.34 -0.06
CA GLY A 256 -10.34 -11.99 -0.60
C GLY A 256 -8.89 -11.56 -0.75
N ILE A 257 -8.06 -11.81 0.28
CA ILE A 257 -6.62 -11.50 0.28
C ILE A 257 -5.90 -12.25 -0.83
N ILE A 258 -6.08 -13.57 -0.90
CA ILE A 258 -5.35 -14.42 -1.85
C ILE A 258 -5.83 -14.18 -3.28
N ALA A 259 -7.15 -14.06 -3.50
CA ALA A 259 -7.71 -13.85 -4.83
C ALA A 259 -7.32 -12.49 -5.40
N SER A 260 -7.38 -11.42 -4.61
CA SER A 260 -6.96 -10.08 -5.08
C SER A 260 -5.49 -10.06 -5.49
N LEU A 261 -4.62 -10.67 -4.70
CA LEU A 261 -3.19 -10.76 -5.00
C LEU A 261 -2.94 -11.57 -6.28
N ALA A 262 -3.59 -12.74 -6.43
CA ALA A 262 -3.42 -13.60 -7.60
C ALA A 262 -3.88 -12.91 -8.89
N VAL A 263 -5.04 -12.26 -8.88
CA VAL A 263 -5.56 -11.51 -10.03
C VAL A 263 -4.61 -10.39 -10.41
N CYS A 264 -4.16 -9.59 -9.45
CA CYS A 264 -3.22 -8.50 -9.71
C CYS A 264 -1.88 -9.00 -10.24
N ALA A 265 -1.35 -10.12 -9.72
CA ALA A 265 -0.11 -10.70 -10.21
C ALA A 265 -0.19 -11.08 -11.70
N VAL A 266 -1.26 -11.75 -12.11
CA VAL A 266 -1.48 -12.11 -13.51
C VAL A 266 -1.58 -10.87 -14.41
N LEU A 267 -2.37 -9.87 -13.99
CA LEU A 267 -2.54 -8.63 -14.74
C LEU A 267 -1.22 -7.86 -14.88
N TYR A 268 -0.43 -7.80 -13.82
CA TYR A 268 0.83 -7.05 -13.81
C TYR A 268 1.89 -7.67 -14.71
N VAL A 269 2.02 -8.99 -14.69
CA VAL A 269 2.93 -9.71 -15.60
C VAL A 269 2.49 -9.48 -17.05
N ALA A 270 1.19 -9.56 -17.34
CA ALA A 270 0.67 -9.34 -18.69
C ALA A 270 0.90 -7.90 -19.16
N VAL A 271 0.65 -6.89 -18.31
CA VAL A 271 0.92 -5.48 -18.66
C VAL A 271 2.41 -5.25 -18.88
N ALA A 272 3.29 -5.80 -18.01
CA ALA A 272 4.74 -5.68 -18.19
C ALA A 272 5.20 -6.28 -19.51
N ALA A 273 4.68 -7.45 -19.89
CA ALA A 273 4.98 -8.08 -21.17
C ALA A 273 4.58 -7.19 -22.35
N VAL A 274 3.35 -6.70 -22.33
CA VAL A 274 2.82 -5.86 -23.41
C VAL A 274 3.57 -4.54 -23.51
N VAL A 275 3.72 -3.82 -22.41
CA VAL A 275 4.31 -2.48 -22.40
C VAL A 275 5.79 -2.53 -22.84
N THR A 276 6.57 -3.49 -22.34
CA THR A 276 7.97 -3.67 -22.76
C THR A 276 8.10 -4.26 -24.18
N GLY A 277 7.05 -4.90 -24.69
CA GLY A 277 6.99 -5.38 -26.06
C GLY A 277 6.64 -4.28 -27.07
N ILE A 278 5.89 -3.25 -26.68
CA ILE A 278 5.54 -2.13 -27.57
C ILE A 278 6.70 -1.15 -27.69
N VAL A 279 7.34 -0.79 -26.56
CA VAL A 279 8.36 0.26 -26.49
C VAL A 279 9.65 -0.31 -25.92
N PRO A 280 10.82 0.00 -26.53
CA PRO A 280 12.11 -0.33 -25.94
C PRO A 280 12.23 0.23 -24.52
N SER A 281 12.64 -0.60 -23.56
CA SER A 281 12.59 -0.29 -22.12
C SER A 281 13.33 0.98 -21.74
N ALA A 282 14.41 1.36 -22.44
CA ALA A 282 15.16 2.58 -22.18
C ALA A 282 14.35 3.87 -22.44
N GLN A 283 13.32 3.82 -23.29
CA GLN A 283 12.49 4.98 -23.61
C GLN A 283 11.50 5.35 -22.50
N PHE A 284 11.32 4.50 -21.49
CA PHE A 284 10.47 4.82 -20.33
C PHE A 284 11.15 5.75 -19.32
N ALA A 285 12.40 6.10 -19.52
CA ALA A 285 13.11 7.01 -18.62
C ALA A 285 12.37 8.35 -18.50
N ASN A 286 12.06 8.75 -17.26
CA ASN A 286 11.38 10.00 -16.92
C ASN A 286 9.92 10.14 -17.46
N ILE A 287 9.28 9.05 -17.86
CA ILE A 287 7.89 9.04 -18.30
C ILE A 287 6.98 8.83 -17.07
N GLY A 288 6.18 9.84 -16.73
CA GLY A 288 5.23 9.78 -15.59
C GLY A 288 3.96 8.96 -15.84
N HIS A 289 3.71 8.57 -17.10
CA HIS A 289 2.52 7.83 -17.55
C HIS A 289 2.89 6.68 -18.52
N PRO A 290 3.77 5.75 -18.15
CA PRO A 290 4.41 4.80 -19.08
C PRO A 290 3.42 3.89 -19.81
N VAL A 291 2.29 3.54 -19.18
CA VAL A 291 1.32 2.62 -19.77
C VAL A 291 0.55 3.31 -20.91
N SER A 292 0.09 4.53 -20.72
CA SER A 292 -0.57 5.29 -21.80
C SER A 292 0.43 5.73 -22.86
N TYR A 293 1.67 6.08 -22.48
CA TYR A 293 2.75 6.40 -23.40
C TYR A 293 3.02 5.24 -24.37
N ALA A 294 3.07 4.01 -23.88
CA ALA A 294 3.25 2.84 -24.76
C ALA A 294 2.16 2.77 -25.85
N LEU A 295 0.90 3.04 -25.50
CA LEU A 295 -0.19 3.04 -26.48
C LEU A 295 -0.17 4.26 -27.41
N GLN A 296 0.32 5.42 -26.94
CA GLN A 296 0.56 6.57 -27.82
C GLN A 296 1.62 6.22 -28.88
N VAL A 297 2.74 5.60 -28.48
CA VAL A 297 3.77 5.11 -29.41
C VAL A 297 3.23 4.04 -30.37
N ALA A 298 2.31 3.22 -29.92
CA ALA A 298 1.60 2.23 -30.75
C ALA A 298 0.61 2.85 -31.74
N GLY A 299 0.47 4.18 -31.78
CA GLY A 299 -0.49 4.85 -32.67
C GLY A 299 -1.94 4.75 -32.19
N GLN A 300 -2.17 4.53 -30.89
CA GLN A 300 -3.50 4.37 -30.29
C GLN A 300 -3.82 5.52 -29.29
N PRO A 301 -3.80 6.81 -29.71
CA PRO A 301 -3.96 7.94 -28.80
C PRO A 301 -5.32 7.98 -28.09
N TRP A 302 -6.38 7.50 -28.75
CA TRP A 302 -7.71 7.39 -28.13
C TRP A 302 -7.73 6.44 -26.96
N VAL A 303 -7.13 5.26 -27.13
CA VAL A 303 -7.04 4.26 -26.06
C VAL A 303 -6.17 4.80 -24.93
N ALA A 304 -5.06 5.47 -25.25
CA ALA A 304 -4.20 6.12 -24.27
C ALA A 304 -4.97 7.15 -23.42
N GLY A 305 -5.83 7.97 -24.04
CA GLY A 305 -6.69 8.92 -23.32
C GLY A 305 -7.69 8.25 -22.36
N PHE A 306 -8.29 7.12 -22.76
CA PHE A 306 -9.13 6.33 -21.86
C PHE A 306 -8.34 5.74 -20.69
N ILE A 307 -7.10 5.32 -20.92
CA ILE A 307 -6.22 4.82 -19.87
C ILE A 307 -5.86 5.94 -18.90
N ASP A 308 -5.52 7.11 -19.39
CA ASP A 308 -5.22 8.27 -18.57
C ASP A 308 -6.40 8.63 -17.67
N LEU A 309 -7.61 8.69 -18.23
CA LEU A 309 -8.83 8.97 -17.47
C LEU A 309 -9.09 7.89 -16.41
N GLY A 310 -9.00 6.61 -16.79
CA GLY A 310 -9.22 5.50 -15.88
C GLY A 310 -8.17 5.41 -14.76
N ALA A 311 -6.91 5.73 -15.08
CA ALA A 311 -5.84 5.80 -14.09
C ALA A 311 -6.06 6.97 -13.10
N VAL A 312 -6.43 8.15 -13.60
CA VAL A 312 -6.77 9.31 -12.77
C VAL A 312 -7.91 8.98 -11.81
N LEU A 313 -9.03 8.45 -12.31
CA LEU A 313 -10.16 8.06 -11.47
C LEU A 313 -9.80 6.95 -10.48
N GLY A 314 -9.07 5.95 -10.97
CA GLY A 314 -8.66 4.80 -10.17
C GLY A 314 -7.73 5.17 -9.02
N MET A 315 -6.76 6.03 -9.23
CA MET A 315 -5.80 6.43 -8.19
C MET A 315 -6.43 7.29 -7.09
N LEU A 316 -7.52 8.03 -7.36
CA LEU A 316 -8.25 8.78 -6.32
C LEU A 316 -8.76 7.87 -5.19
N THR A 317 -9.26 6.69 -5.53
CA THR A 317 -9.76 5.75 -4.51
C THR A 317 -8.62 5.21 -3.64
N VAL A 318 -7.44 4.97 -4.22
CA VAL A 318 -6.26 4.53 -3.46
C VAL A 318 -5.80 5.61 -2.49
N ILE A 319 -5.69 6.87 -2.95
CA ILE A 319 -5.32 8.01 -2.09
C ILE A 319 -6.31 8.11 -0.92
N LEU A 320 -7.62 8.00 -1.20
CA LEU A 320 -8.66 8.09 -0.19
C LEU A 320 -8.54 6.96 0.85
N VAL A 321 -8.41 5.70 0.40
CA VAL A 321 -8.31 4.53 1.27
C VAL A 321 -7.05 4.59 2.14
N MET A 322 -5.89 4.92 1.55
CA MET A 322 -4.63 5.01 2.29
C MET A 322 -4.65 6.16 3.31
N SER A 323 -5.11 7.36 2.91
CA SER A 323 -5.24 8.50 3.82
C SER A 323 -6.25 8.23 4.95
N TYR A 324 -7.35 7.54 4.65
CA TYR A 324 -8.32 7.10 5.66
C TYR A 324 -7.68 6.12 6.64
N GLY A 325 -7.01 5.07 6.14
CA GLY A 325 -6.32 4.07 6.96
C GLY A 325 -5.29 4.70 7.90
N GLN A 326 -4.49 5.63 7.40
CA GLN A 326 -3.50 6.36 8.18
C GLN A 326 -4.13 7.11 9.35
N THR A 327 -5.19 7.86 9.12
CA THR A 327 -5.88 8.60 10.19
C THR A 327 -6.44 7.66 11.25
N ARG A 328 -6.87 6.46 10.86
CA ARG A 328 -7.40 5.44 11.78
C ARG A 328 -6.32 4.79 12.65
N ILE A 329 -5.13 4.55 12.10
CA ILE A 329 -3.99 4.03 12.87
C ILE A 329 -3.57 5.06 13.91
N ILE A 330 -3.40 6.33 13.53
CA ILE A 330 -3.04 7.40 14.45
C ILE A 330 -4.10 7.56 15.55
N TYR A 331 -5.38 7.50 15.17
CA TYR A 331 -6.50 7.54 16.11
C TYR A 331 -6.44 6.39 17.11
N ALA A 332 -6.21 5.16 16.65
CA ALA A 332 -6.12 3.98 17.50
C ALA A 332 -4.93 4.07 18.47
N MET A 333 -3.75 4.44 17.99
CA MET A 333 -2.55 4.61 18.81
C MET A 333 -2.71 5.72 19.84
N SER A 334 -3.36 6.83 19.47
CA SER A 334 -3.66 7.93 20.40
C SER A 334 -4.69 7.49 21.47
N ARG A 335 -5.70 6.71 21.06
CA ARG A 335 -6.69 6.13 21.98
C ARG A 335 -6.09 5.15 22.98
N ASP A 336 -5.05 4.43 22.57
CA ASP A 336 -4.29 3.53 23.44
C ASP A 336 -3.32 4.27 24.36
N GLY A 337 -3.20 5.60 24.21
CA GLY A 337 -2.30 6.45 24.99
C GLY A 337 -0.86 6.47 24.50
N LEU A 338 -0.59 5.83 23.35
CA LEU A 338 0.75 5.80 22.77
C LEU A 338 1.12 7.09 22.04
N LEU A 339 0.12 7.85 21.58
CA LEU A 339 0.25 9.18 21.00
C LEU A 339 -0.57 10.21 21.78
N PRO A 340 -0.28 11.52 21.64
CA PRO A 340 -1.01 12.56 22.36
C PRO A 340 -2.53 12.48 22.14
N ALA A 341 -3.31 12.60 23.20
CA ALA A 341 -4.77 12.48 23.20
C ALA A 341 -5.48 13.49 22.26
N LYS A 342 -4.80 14.60 21.90
CA LYS A 342 -5.31 15.59 20.95
C LYS A 342 -5.55 14.97 19.57
N LEU A 343 -4.75 13.96 19.18
CA LEU A 343 -4.84 13.28 17.89
C LEU A 343 -6.06 12.34 17.78
N SER A 344 -6.66 11.93 18.90
CA SER A 344 -7.88 11.13 18.90
C SER A 344 -9.16 11.93 19.15
N LYS A 345 -9.06 13.28 19.21
CA LYS A 345 -10.27 14.13 19.36
C LYS A 345 -11.12 14.10 18.10
N VAL A 346 -12.39 13.73 18.30
CA VAL A 346 -13.40 13.70 17.24
C VAL A 346 -14.10 15.06 17.17
N HIS A 347 -14.26 15.59 15.97
CA HIS A 347 -14.95 16.85 15.76
C HIS A 347 -16.48 16.68 15.96
N PRO A 348 -17.16 17.53 16.76
CA PRO A 348 -18.58 17.34 17.12
C PRO A 348 -19.51 17.28 15.90
N ARG A 349 -19.28 18.13 14.89
CA ARG A 349 -20.15 18.23 13.71
C ARG A 349 -19.88 17.12 12.67
N PHE A 350 -18.61 16.79 12.43
CA PHE A 350 -18.22 15.89 11.33
C PHE A 350 -18.02 14.44 11.78
N ALA A 351 -17.97 14.18 13.09
CA ALA A 351 -17.67 12.88 13.68
C ALA A 351 -16.40 12.21 13.16
N THR A 352 -15.40 13.03 12.81
CA THR A 352 -14.09 12.63 12.28
C THR A 352 -12.96 13.18 13.15
N PRO A 353 -11.76 12.58 13.13
CA PRO A 353 -10.57 13.15 13.75
C PRO A 353 -10.02 14.32 12.90
N PHE A 354 -10.80 15.38 12.78
CA PHE A 354 -10.62 16.52 11.87
C PHE A 354 -9.19 17.11 11.93
N PHE A 355 -8.72 17.38 13.14
CA PHE A 355 -7.36 17.94 13.34
C PHE A 355 -6.29 17.02 12.78
N THR A 356 -6.36 15.73 13.11
CA THR A 356 -5.39 14.73 12.65
C THR A 356 -5.45 14.54 11.15
N THR A 357 -6.65 14.53 10.57
CA THR A 357 -6.85 14.41 9.12
C THR A 357 -6.14 15.54 8.37
N TRP A 358 -6.33 16.79 8.80
CA TRP A 358 -5.65 17.94 8.18
C TRP A 358 -4.15 17.96 8.42
N LEU A 359 -3.70 17.67 9.64
CA LEU A 359 -2.27 17.60 9.98
C LEU A 359 -1.54 16.62 9.07
N VAL A 360 -2.07 15.42 8.95
CA VAL A 360 -1.50 14.33 8.16
C VAL A 360 -1.61 14.63 6.66
N GLY A 361 -2.77 15.10 6.21
CA GLY A 361 -2.99 15.42 4.80
C GLY A 361 -2.05 16.51 4.28
N ILE A 362 -1.85 17.59 5.04
CA ILE A 362 -0.90 18.64 4.68
C ILE A 362 0.53 18.10 4.69
N PHE A 363 0.94 17.38 5.74
CA PHE A 363 2.30 16.86 5.86
C PHE A 363 2.65 15.91 4.71
N PHE A 364 1.81 14.92 4.43
CA PHE A 364 2.07 13.96 3.34
C PHE A 364 1.76 14.54 1.95
N GLY A 365 0.88 15.52 1.85
CA GLY A 365 0.69 16.30 0.63
C GLY A 365 1.94 17.08 0.23
N LEU A 366 2.62 17.70 1.20
CA LEU A 366 3.91 18.36 0.97
C LEU A 366 5.00 17.35 0.60
N ILE A 367 5.03 16.19 1.23
CA ILE A 367 5.97 15.11 0.85
C ILE A 367 5.74 14.68 -0.60
N GLY A 368 4.49 14.44 -1.03
CA GLY A 368 4.18 14.10 -2.42
C GLY A 368 4.53 15.21 -3.41
N ALA A 369 4.49 16.48 -2.99
CA ALA A 369 4.87 17.60 -3.85
C ALA A 369 6.39 17.81 -3.98
N LEU A 370 7.17 17.38 -2.99
CA LEU A 370 8.59 17.72 -2.86
C LEU A 370 9.54 16.52 -3.02
N VAL A 371 9.04 15.29 -2.93
CA VAL A 371 9.86 14.07 -2.98
C VAL A 371 9.56 13.28 -4.25
N PRO A 372 10.59 12.87 -5.01
CA PRO A 372 10.43 12.04 -6.21
C PRO A 372 9.79 10.68 -5.90
N LEU A 373 8.99 10.16 -6.85
CA LEU A 373 8.21 8.93 -6.69
C LEU A 373 9.06 7.70 -6.36
N ASN A 374 10.22 7.54 -6.98
CA ASN A 374 11.12 6.41 -6.75
C ASN A 374 11.60 6.35 -5.29
N VAL A 375 11.91 7.50 -4.69
CA VAL A 375 12.31 7.59 -3.28
C VAL A 375 11.14 7.22 -2.36
N LEU A 376 9.94 7.71 -2.67
CA LEU A 376 8.73 7.37 -1.92
C LEU A 376 8.45 5.87 -1.98
N ALA A 377 8.51 5.27 -3.18
CA ALA A 377 8.25 3.85 -3.37
C ALA A 377 9.23 2.97 -2.58
N GLU A 378 10.52 3.29 -2.58
CA GLU A 378 11.51 2.55 -1.81
C GLU A 378 11.30 2.65 -0.30
N LEU A 379 10.96 3.85 0.21
CA LEU A 379 10.69 4.05 1.64
C LEU A 379 9.44 3.32 2.11
N ILE A 380 8.41 3.24 1.26
CA ILE A 380 7.22 2.44 1.53
C ILE A 380 7.59 0.96 1.58
N ASN A 381 8.33 0.50 0.57
CA ASN A 381 8.68 -0.91 0.44
C ASN A 381 9.46 -1.44 1.64
N ILE A 382 10.46 -0.70 2.13
CA ILE A 382 11.26 -1.17 3.27
C ILE A 382 10.41 -1.30 4.53
N GLY A 383 9.48 -0.37 4.77
CA GLY A 383 8.56 -0.42 5.91
C GLY A 383 7.59 -1.59 5.80
N THR A 384 6.91 -1.71 4.65
CA THR A 384 5.95 -2.80 4.43
C THR A 384 6.60 -4.18 4.48
N LEU A 385 7.78 -4.36 3.90
CA LEU A 385 8.56 -5.61 3.97
C LEU A 385 8.94 -5.96 5.41
N ALA A 386 9.31 -4.96 6.22
CA ALA A 386 9.58 -5.14 7.63
C ALA A 386 8.31 -5.54 8.39
N ALA A 387 7.18 -4.87 8.14
CA ALA A 387 5.89 -5.20 8.76
C ALA A 387 5.42 -6.61 8.39
N PHE A 388 5.53 -7.03 7.14
CA PHE A 388 5.16 -8.39 6.69
C PHE A 388 6.07 -9.46 7.28
N SER A 389 7.36 -9.16 7.45
CA SER A 389 8.27 -10.05 8.18
C SER A 389 7.83 -10.23 9.63
N MET A 390 7.45 -9.14 10.31
CA MET A 390 6.97 -9.20 11.70
C MET A 390 5.65 -9.97 11.83
N VAL A 391 4.71 -9.81 10.88
CA VAL A 391 3.47 -10.60 10.85
C VAL A 391 3.75 -12.08 10.68
N SER A 392 4.66 -12.43 9.79
CA SER A 392 5.03 -13.84 9.56
C SER A 392 5.67 -14.47 10.80
N ILE A 393 6.52 -13.72 11.51
CA ILE A 393 7.07 -14.13 12.81
C ILE A 393 5.95 -14.23 13.85
N ALA A 394 5.00 -13.28 13.88
CA ALA A 394 3.90 -13.27 14.82
C ALA A 394 3.02 -14.52 14.70
N VAL A 395 2.79 -15.05 13.48
CA VAL A 395 2.08 -16.31 13.27
C VAL A 395 2.81 -17.48 13.95
N LEU A 396 4.13 -17.56 13.81
CA LEU A 396 4.95 -18.59 14.46
C LEU A 396 4.87 -18.51 15.99
N VAL A 397 4.95 -17.29 16.53
CA VAL A 397 4.84 -17.04 17.98
C VAL A 397 3.43 -17.40 18.46
N LEU A 398 2.37 -16.96 17.75
CA LEU A 398 0.99 -17.21 18.13
C LEU A 398 0.65 -18.71 18.15
N ARG A 399 1.21 -19.50 17.23
CA ARG A 399 1.00 -20.95 17.21
C ARG A 399 1.63 -21.65 18.42
N LYS A 400 2.75 -21.11 18.94
CA LYS A 400 3.41 -21.67 20.15
C LYS A 400 2.77 -21.17 21.45
N THR A 401 2.41 -19.89 21.53
CA THR A 401 1.90 -19.30 22.76
C THR A 401 0.41 -19.51 22.99
N HIS A 402 -0.38 -19.62 21.92
CA HIS A 402 -1.83 -19.79 21.98
C HIS A 402 -2.29 -20.91 21.03
N PRO A 403 -1.90 -22.19 21.28
CA PRO A 403 -2.23 -23.31 20.40
C PRO A 403 -3.73 -23.58 20.32
N HIS A 404 -4.49 -23.23 21.36
CA HIS A 404 -5.93 -23.50 21.48
C HIS A 404 -6.83 -22.46 20.76
N LEU A 405 -6.28 -21.35 20.25
CA LEU A 405 -7.09 -20.38 19.51
C LEU A 405 -7.67 -21.04 18.24
N PRO A 406 -8.99 -20.88 18.01
CA PRO A 406 -9.62 -21.43 16.81
C PRO A 406 -9.11 -20.71 15.57
N ARG A 407 -8.42 -21.44 14.69
CA ARG A 407 -7.91 -20.93 13.41
C ARG A 407 -8.79 -21.43 12.28
N ALA A 408 -9.51 -20.52 11.69
CA ALA A 408 -10.38 -20.87 10.58
C ALA A 408 -9.63 -21.07 9.27
N PHE A 409 -8.62 -20.24 9.03
CA PHE A 409 -7.62 -20.47 7.99
C PHE A 409 -6.29 -20.78 8.68
N ARG A 410 -5.62 -21.80 8.19
CA ARG A 410 -4.28 -22.19 8.64
C ARG A 410 -3.32 -22.00 7.49
N CYS A 411 -2.32 -21.13 7.67
CA CYS A 411 -1.24 -20.97 6.71
C CYS A 411 -0.63 -22.36 6.42
N PRO A 412 -0.59 -22.80 5.14
CA PRO A 412 -0.05 -24.11 4.78
C PRO A 412 1.45 -24.18 5.09
N GLY A 413 1.94 -25.40 5.36
CA GLY A 413 3.38 -25.67 5.48
C GLY A 413 4.12 -24.88 6.57
N VAL A 414 3.45 -24.50 7.68
CA VAL A 414 4.15 -23.86 8.81
C VAL A 414 5.06 -24.90 9.51
N PRO A 415 6.34 -24.56 9.79
CA PRO A 415 6.95 -23.21 9.82
C PRO A 415 7.52 -22.72 8.49
N VAL A 416 7.55 -23.53 7.44
CA VAL A 416 8.30 -23.24 6.20
C VAL A 416 7.78 -21.97 5.51
N VAL A 417 6.47 -21.83 5.28
CA VAL A 417 5.91 -20.67 4.56
C VAL A 417 6.15 -19.35 5.29
N PRO A 418 5.92 -19.19 6.59
CA PRO A 418 6.30 -17.96 7.29
C PRO A 418 7.81 -17.67 7.26
N VAL A 419 8.67 -18.69 7.30
CA VAL A 419 10.12 -18.52 7.18
C VAL A 419 10.49 -18.04 5.77
N LEU A 420 9.88 -18.61 4.73
CA LEU A 420 10.04 -18.14 3.35
C LEU A 420 9.52 -16.72 3.15
N ALA A 421 8.43 -16.35 3.82
CA ALA A 421 7.94 -14.97 3.83
C ALA A 421 8.99 -14.00 4.38
N VAL A 422 9.56 -14.31 5.55
CA VAL A 422 10.63 -13.50 6.15
C VAL A 422 11.86 -13.45 5.24
N ALA A 423 12.29 -14.60 4.72
CA ALA A 423 13.49 -14.69 3.89
C ALA A 423 13.31 -13.90 2.57
N SER A 424 12.16 -14.01 1.91
CA SER A 424 11.86 -13.26 0.68
C SER A 424 11.71 -11.76 0.93
N CYS A 425 11.07 -11.36 2.03
CA CYS A 425 11.01 -9.94 2.41
C CYS A 425 12.41 -9.37 2.68
N LEU A 426 13.25 -10.06 3.44
CA LEU A 426 14.62 -9.65 3.69
C LEU A 426 15.45 -9.60 2.41
N PHE A 427 15.28 -10.59 1.51
CA PHE A 427 15.93 -10.58 0.20
C PHE A 427 15.58 -9.33 -0.60
N LEU A 428 14.31 -8.96 -0.68
CA LEU A 428 13.89 -7.73 -1.37
C LEU A 428 14.43 -6.47 -0.67
N MET A 429 14.41 -6.42 0.67
CA MET A 429 14.97 -5.29 1.44
C MET A 429 16.47 -5.08 1.13
N LEU A 430 17.24 -6.16 1.00
CA LEU A 430 18.67 -6.08 0.69
C LEU A 430 18.97 -5.54 -0.72
N ASN A 431 17.98 -5.58 -1.63
CA ASN A 431 18.08 -5.01 -2.97
C ASN A 431 17.60 -3.54 -3.06
N LEU A 432 17.17 -2.93 -1.97
CA LEU A 432 16.86 -1.51 -1.89
C LEU A 432 18.13 -0.66 -1.70
N ALA A 433 18.05 0.61 -2.08
CA ALA A 433 19.16 1.54 -1.97
C ALA A 433 19.64 1.74 -0.52
N ARG A 434 20.94 1.95 -0.32
CA ARG A 434 21.52 2.20 1.02
C ARG A 434 20.91 3.41 1.72
N VAL A 435 20.55 4.45 0.95
CA VAL A 435 19.90 5.66 1.48
C VAL A 435 18.55 5.33 2.09
N THR A 436 17.80 4.41 1.48
CA THR A 436 16.49 3.92 1.98
C THR A 436 16.65 3.24 3.35
N TRP A 437 17.69 2.41 3.53
CA TRP A 437 17.99 1.81 4.82
C TRP A 437 18.32 2.84 5.89
N ILE A 438 19.14 3.85 5.55
CA ILE A 438 19.49 4.94 6.48
C ILE A 438 18.22 5.69 6.90
N ALA A 439 17.38 6.07 5.94
CA ALA A 439 16.13 6.78 6.21
C ALA A 439 15.17 5.95 7.09
N PHE A 440 15.06 4.66 6.83
CA PHE A 440 14.23 3.75 7.63
C PHE A 440 14.76 3.60 9.06
N ILE A 441 16.06 3.43 9.24
CA ILE A 441 16.69 3.35 10.57
C ILE A 441 16.48 4.67 11.33
N VAL A 442 16.67 5.81 10.69
CA VAL A 442 16.41 7.14 11.29
C VAL A 442 14.96 7.25 11.73
N TRP A 443 14.01 6.82 10.89
CA TRP A 443 12.60 6.80 11.22
C TRP A 443 12.30 5.92 12.46
N LEU A 444 12.86 4.72 12.51
CA LEU A 444 12.71 3.84 13.66
C LEU A 444 13.34 4.43 14.93
N VAL A 445 14.50 5.05 14.84
CA VAL A 445 15.17 5.71 15.98
C VAL A 445 14.31 6.84 16.52
N ILE A 446 13.72 7.68 15.65
CA ILE A 446 12.77 8.71 16.05
C ILE A 446 11.56 8.09 16.76
N GLY A 447 10.99 7.03 16.20
CA GLY A 447 9.87 6.30 16.82
C GLY A 447 10.23 5.74 18.20
N MET A 448 11.41 5.15 18.34
CA MET A 448 11.88 4.64 19.63
C MET A 448 12.11 5.76 20.66
N ALA A 449 12.66 6.89 20.23
CA ALA A 449 12.81 8.05 21.10
C ALA A 449 11.45 8.56 21.61
N ILE A 450 10.45 8.63 20.74
CA ILE A 450 9.07 9.00 21.14
C ILE A 450 8.48 7.94 22.09
N TYR A 451 8.68 6.65 21.79
CA TYR A 451 8.18 5.57 22.64
C TYR A 451 8.72 5.66 24.08
N PHE A 452 10.03 5.74 24.25
CA PHE A 452 10.64 5.80 25.57
C PHE A 452 10.41 7.14 26.29
N GLY A 453 10.36 8.24 25.52
CA GLY A 453 10.14 9.58 26.08
C GLY A 453 8.70 9.84 26.48
N TYR A 454 7.75 9.38 25.69
CA TYR A 454 6.32 9.68 25.88
C TYR A 454 5.45 8.43 26.04
N SER A 455 5.39 7.55 25.03
CA SER A 455 4.34 6.52 24.86
C SER A 455 4.33 5.51 26.01
N ARG A 456 5.51 5.04 26.45
CA ARG A 456 5.66 4.07 27.53
C ARG A 456 5.05 4.56 28.85
N ARG A 457 5.08 5.88 29.11
CA ARG A 457 4.57 6.49 30.34
C ARG A 457 3.07 6.77 30.27
N HIS A 458 2.52 7.02 29.08
CA HIS A 458 1.12 7.40 28.86
C HIS A 458 0.25 6.25 28.36
N SER A 459 0.84 5.08 28.12
CA SER A 459 0.11 3.87 27.70
C SER A 459 -1.00 3.53 28.68
N ARG A 460 -2.22 3.32 28.17
CA ARG A 460 -3.36 2.92 29.00
C ARG A 460 -3.15 1.59 29.71
N LEU A 461 -2.44 0.64 29.08
CA LEU A 461 -2.08 -0.63 29.72
C LEU A 461 -1.09 -0.45 30.88
N ALA A 462 -0.37 0.68 30.93
CA ALA A 462 0.50 0.99 32.04
C ALA A 462 -0.27 1.32 33.33
N HIS A 463 -1.51 1.80 33.18
CA HIS A 463 -2.34 2.30 34.27
C HIS A 463 -3.53 1.37 34.59
N GLN A 464 -3.71 0.27 33.85
CA GLN A 464 -4.67 -0.76 34.22
C GLN A 464 -4.08 -1.63 35.35
N PRO A 465 -4.83 -1.89 36.44
CA PRO A 465 -4.41 -2.87 37.41
C PRO A 465 -4.20 -4.22 36.72
N HIS A 466 -3.11 -4.91 37.06
CA HIS A 466 -2.91 -6.28 36.60
C HIS A 466 -4.06 -7.15 37.16
N GLU A 467 -5.09 -7.40 36.37
CA GLU A 467 -5.95 -8.56 36.59
C GLU A 467 -5.07 -9.79 36.33
N GLN A 468 -4.64 -10.42 37.43
CA GLN A 468 -3.90 -11.68 37.45
C GLN A 468 -4.80 -12.83 37.03
#